data_dbaf88c78a89d829cc5b41eb8fd37184
#
_entry.id   dbaf88c78a89d829cc5b41eb8fd37184
#
_cell.length_a   1.000
_cell.length_b   1.000
_cell.length_c   1.000
_cell.angle_alpha   90.00
_cell.angle_beta   90.00
_cell.angle_gamma   90.00
#
_symmetry.space_group_name_H-M   'P 1'
#
loop_
_entity.id
_entity.type
_entity.pdbx_description
1 polymer ?
#
loop_
_entity_poly.entity_id
_entity_poly.type
_entity_poly.pdbx_seq_one_letter_code
_entity_poly.pdbx_strand_id
1 'polypeptide(L)'
;MLLYVLKLNQNAKMPEAYGKYYAYPVITQTVGIDGLAEHMASHNTPFSKGAIKGMITDMVSCIKELTLQGFAVKIDDLAIFSIGIRNKEGAASEKEFTIAKNIDGFRLRARGTGEFSAKTINLEATLKKASALLGDGTTPDTTPDTTPDTGKDTGKDTPGGDNTDQGGSGTTGEGGGDGLE
;
A
#
# COMPACT_ATOMS: atom_id res chain seq x y z
N MET A 1 0.75 -12.06 3.30
CA MET A 1 -0.29 -12.21 4.34
C MET A 1 -1.06 -10.91 4.46
N LEU A 2 -2.37 -10.93 4.27
CA LEU A 2 -3.26 -9.77 4.36
C LEU A 2 -3.88 -9.68 5.76
N LEU A 3 -3.80 -8.50 6.37
CA LEU A 3 -4.41 -8.23 7.67
C LEU A 3 -5.88 -7.83 7.52
N TYR A 4 -6.73 -8.24 8.45
CA TYR A 4 -8.13 -7.81 8.48
C TYR A 4 -8.58 -7.40 9.89
N VAL A 5 -9.59 -6.53 9.93
CA VAL A 5 -10.35 -6.18 11.15
C VAL A 5 -11.82 -6.53 10.95
N LEU A 6 -12.50 -6.80 12.06
CA LEU A 6 -13.94 -6.99 12.05
C LEU A 6 -14.64 -5.65 12.34
N LYS A 7 -15.63 -5.30 11.51
CA LYS A 7 -16.51 -4.14 11.73
C LYS A 7 -17.96 -4.59 11.84
N LEU A 8 -18.66 -4.03 12.82
CA LEU A 8 -20.11 -4.24 12.99
C LEU A 8 -20.86 -3.48 11.90
N ASN A 9 -21.77 -4.15 11.22
CA ASN A 9 -22.67 -3.49 10.27
C ASN A 9 -23.85 -2.84 11.03
N GLN A 10 -23.91 -1.52 10.96
CA GLN A 10 -24.96 -0.70 11.57
C GLN A 10 -25.94 -0.13 10.55
N ASN A 11 -25.95 -0.64 9.31
CA ASN A 11 -26.84 -0.16 8.26
C ASN A 11 -28.26 -0.75 8.44
N ALA A 12 -29.16 0.05 9.02
CA ALA A 12 -30.56 -0.35 9.24
C ALA A 12 -31.35 -0.64 7.95
N LYS A 13 -30.86 -0.19 6.77
CA LYS A 13 -31.49 -0.48 5.47
C LYS A 13 -31.22 -1.92 4.99
N MET A 14 -30.34 -2.65 5.67
CA MET A 14 -30.01 -4.04 5.36
C MET A 14 -30.30 -4.93 6.59
N PRO A 15 -31.57 -5.28 6.87
CA PRO A 15 -31.95 -5.99 8.10
C PRO A 15 -31.22 -7.31 8.31
N GLU A 16 -30.98 -8.05 7.23
CA GLU A 16 -30.28 -9.35 7.29
C GLU A 16 -28.79 -9.22 7.65
N ALA A 17 -28.19 -8.07 7.38
CA ALA A 17 -26.78 -7.78 7.65
C ALA A 17 -26.57 -6.94 8.92
N TYR A 18 -27.63 -6.31 9.43
CA TYR A 18 -27.56 -5.47 10.63
C TYR A 18 -27.12 -6.27 11.86
N GLY A 19 -26.24 -5.70 12.64
CA GLY A 19 -25.72 -6.35 13.84
C GLY A 19 -24.73 -7.51 13.60
N LYS A 20 -24.37 -7.80 12.34
CA LYS A 20 -23.36 -8.81 12.01
C LYS A 20 -21.97 -8.20 11.80
N TYR A 21 -20.93 -8.96 12.09
CA TYR A 21 -19.54 -8.54 11.86
C TYR A 21 -19.06 -8.98 10.49
N TYR A 22 -18.37 -8.08 9.80
CA TYR A 22 -17.78 -8.32 8.49
C TYR A 22 -16.28 -8.03 8.52
N ALA A 23 -15.50 -8.85 7.81
CA ALA A 23 -14.06 -8.66 7.67
C ALA A 23 -13.74 -7.56 6.65
N TYR A 24 -12.86 -6.64 7.03
CA TYR A 24 -12.34 -5.58 6.17
C TYR A 24 -10.82 -5.66 6.14
N PRO A 25 -10.18 -5.55 4.97
CA PRO A 25 -8.74 -5.53 4.87
C PRO A 25 -8.15 -4.29 5.56
N VAL A 26 -6.99 -4.45 6.17
CA VAL A 26 -6.20 -3.35 6.71
C VAL A 26 -5.16 -2.97 5.66
N ILE A 27 -5.29 -1.78 5.10
CA ILE A 27 -4.30 -1.22 4.19
C ILE A 27 -3.31 -0.41 5.04
N THR A 28 -2.12 -0.94 5.20
CA THR A 28 -1.09 -0.32 6.06
C THR A 28 -0.39 0.85 5.38
N GLN A 29 -0.26 0.80 4.05
CA GLN A 29 0.44 1.81 3.27
C GLN A 29 -0.05 1.83 1.83
N THR A 30 -0.03 3.01 1.22
CA THR A 30 -0.19 3.16 -0.24
C THR A 30 1.17 3.45 -0.86
N VAL A 31 1.62 2.58 -1.73
CA VAL A 31 2.87 2.74 -2.47
C VAL A 31 2.60 3.48 -3.77
N GLY A 32 3.23 4.65 -3.95
CA GLY A 32 3.16 5.42 -5.18
C GLY A 32 4.12 4.89 -6.26
N ILE A 33 4.12 5.55 -7.44
CA ILE A 33 4.93 5.14 -8.60
C ILE A 33 6.44 5.12 -8.29
N ASP A 34 6.92 6.03 -7.46
CA ASP A 34 8.35 6.08 -7.08
C ASP A 34 8.75 4.88 -6.22
N GLY A 35 7.91 4.52 -5.25
CA GLY A 35 8.13 3.34 -4.41
C GLY A 35 7.98 2.04 -5.18
N LEU A 36 7.02 1.97 -6.13
CA LEU A 36 6.86 0.82 -7.00
C LEU A 36 8.09 0.65 -7.91
N ALA A 37 8.57 1.73 -8.53
CA ALA A 37 9.75 1.69 -9.40
C ALA A 37 11.03 1.31 -8.62
N GLU A 38 11.16 1.76 -7.37
CA GLU A 38 12.25 1.36 -6.49
C GLU A 38 12.18 -0.12 -6.13
N HIS A 39 11.01 -0.59 -5.75
CA HIS A 39 10.78 -2.01 -5.47
C HIS A 39 11.11 -2.88 -6.70
N MET A 40 10.62 -2.51 -7.90
CA MET A 40 10.93 -3.24 -9.13
C MET A 40 12.43 -3.24 -9.43
N ALA A 41 13.13 -2.12 -9.24
CA ALA A 41 14.56 -2.03 -9.46
C ALA A 41 15.37 -2.93 -8.48
N SER A 42 14.85 -3.21 -7.29
CA SER A 42 15.48 -4.10 -6.31
C SER A 42 15.47 -5.59 -6.70
N HIS A 43 14.66 -5.99 -7.68
CA HIS A 43 14.56 -7.37 -8.18
C HIS A 43 15.62 -7.75 -9.23
N ASN A 44 16.78 -7.09 -9.21
CA ASN A 44 17.89 -7.36 -10.13
C ASN A 44 17.50 -7.23 -11.62
N THR A 45 16.67 -6.25 -11.94
CA THR A 45 16.31 -5.90 -13.32
C THR A 45 17.44 -5.08 -13.98
N PRO A 46 17.61 -5.15 -15.32
CA PRO A 46 18.57 -4.29 -16.04
C PRO A 46 18.14 -2.83 -16.13
N PHE A 47 16.92 -2.50 -15.68
CA PHE A 47 16.35 -1.16 -15.79
C PHE A 47 16.62 -0.32 -14.53
N SER A 48 17.02 0.94 -14.72
CA SER A 48 17.11 1.88 -13.62
C SER A 48 15.72 2.28 -13.08
N LYS A 49 15.63 2.70 -11.82
CA LYS A 49 14.42 3.24 -11.20
C LYS A 49 13.75 4.32 -12.08
N GLY A 50 14.57 5.22 -12.69
CA GLY A 50 14.06 6.27 -13.58
C GLY A 50 13.45 5.71 -14.86
N ALA A 51 14.09 4.72 -15.49
CA ALA A 51 13.56 4.07 -16.68
C ALA A 51 12.24 3.35 -16.39
N ILE A 52 12.16 2.61 -15.28
CA ILE A 52 10.93 1.93 -14.85
C ILE A 52 9.80 2.95 -14.62
N LYS A 53 10.07 4.03 -13.88
CA LYS A 53 9.09 5.09 -13.65
C LYS A 53 8.59 5.70 -14.95
N GLY A 54 9.48 5.99 -15.90
CA GLY A 54 9.13 6.49 -17.24
C GLY A 54 8.21 5.53 -17.97
N MET A 55 8.57 4.25 -18.08
CA MET A 55 7.76 3.24 -18.73
C MET A 55 6.35 3.10 -18.13
N ILE A 56 6.23 3.11 -16.80
CA ILE A 56 4.92 3.04 -16.12
C ILE A 56 4.09 4.31 -16.44
N THR A 57 4.72 5.49 -16.45
CA THR A 57 4.03 6.75 -16.76
C THR A 57 3.49 6.74 -18.19
N ASP A 58 4.29 6.31 -19.15
CA ASP A 58 3.91 6.21 -20.56
C ASP A 58 2.81 5.16 -20.76
N MET A 59 2.92 4.01 -20.10
CA MET A 59 1.90 2.98 -20.12
C MET A 59 0.54 3.51 -19.63
N VAL A 60 0.52 4.25 -18.51
CA VAL A 60 -0.73 4.84 -17.98
C VAL A 60 -1.33 5.83 -18.98
N SER A 61 -0.50 6.66 -19.62
CA SER A 61 -0.93 7.62 -20.64
C SER A 61 -1.53 6.93 -21.86
N CYS A 62 -0.88 5.89 -22.37
CA CYS A 62 -1.36 5.10 -23.50
C CYS A 62 -2.68 4.35 -23.17
N ILE A 63 -2.79 3.76 -21.99
CA ILE A 63 -4.04 3.11 -21.55
C ILE A 63 -5.18 4.11 -21.52
N LYS A 64 -4.94 5.32 -20.98
CA LYS A 64 -5.95 6.40 -20.95
C LYS A 64 -6.38 6.78 -22.36
N GLU A 65 -5.44 7.02 -23.27
CA GLU A 65 -5.71 7.39 -24.64
C GLU A 65 -6.57 6.34 -25.35
N LEU A 66 -6.13 5.06 -25.36
CA LEU A 66 -6.83 3.98 -26.02
C LEU A 66 -8.24 3.74 -25.42
N THR A 67 -8.36 3.80 -24.10
CA THR A 67 -9.68 3.58 -23.48
C THR A 67 -10.66 4.72 -23.77
N LEU A 68 -10.21 5.95 -23.94
CA LEU A 68 -11.04 7.08 -24.36
C LEU A 68 -11.46 7.00 -25.84
N GLN A 69 -10.69 6.26 -26.66
CA GLN A 69 -11.06 5.94 -28.04
C GLN A 69 -12.04 4.75 -28.14
N GLY A 70 -12.46 4.18 -27.00
CA GLY A 70 -13.41 3.06 -26.94
C GLY A 70 -12.76 1.67 -26.97
N PHE A 71 -11.45 1.56 -26.93
CA PHE A 71 -10.76 0.28 -26.82
C PHE A 71 -10.74 -0.25 -25.39
N ALA A 72 -10.77 -1.56 -25.24
CA ALA A 72 -10.38 -2.21 -23.99
C ALA A 72 -8.90 -2.60 -24.07
N VAL A 73 -8.10 -2.18 -23.10
CA VAL A 73 -6.68 -2.50 -23.02
C VAL A 73 -6.46 -3.62 -22.03
N LYS A 74 -5.94 -4.75 -22.49
CA LYS A 74 -5.58 -5.88 -21.63
C LYS A 74 -4.07 -5.86 -21.38
N ILE A 75 -3.70 -5.90 -20.11
CA ILE A 75 -2.35 -6.27 -19.68
C ILE A 75 -2.47 -7.67 -19.10
N ASP A 76 -1.78 -8.63 -19.72
CA ASP A 76 -1.81 -10.02 -19.28
C ASP A 76 -1.35 -10.10 -17.81
N ASP A 77 -1.95 -11.00 -17.08
CA ASP A 77 -1.71 -11.24 -15.66
C ASP A 77 -1.95 -10.07 -14.71
N LEU A 78 -2.42 -8.92 -15.24
CA LEU A 78 -2.78 -7.76 -14.43
C LEU A 78 -4.28 -7.46 -14.52
N ALA A 79 -4.72 -6.80 -15.60
CA ALA A 79 -6.12 -6.41 -15.72
C ALA A 79 -6.52 -6.03 -17.14
N ILE A 80 -7.84 -6.02 -17.38
CA ILE A 80 -8.46 -5.37 -18.53
C ILE A 80 -9.01 -4.03 -18.09
N PHE A 81 -8.56 -2.96 -18.74
CA PHE A 81 -8.98 -1.59 -18.53
C PHE A 81 -9.96 -1.16 -19.60
N SER A 82 -11.03 -0.48 -19.22
CA SER A 82 -12.02 0.10 -20.12
C SER A 82 -12.71 1.30 -19.50
N ILE A 83 -13.36 2.13 -20.31
CA ILE A 83 -14.18 3.25 -19.83
C ILE A 83 -15.65 2.82 -19.82
N GLY A 84 -16.34 3.09 -18.73
CA GLY A 84 -17.78 2.92 -18.60
C GLY A 84 -18.47 4.28 -18.50
N ILE A 85 -19.65 4.38 -19.11
CA ILE A 85 -20.52 5.55 -18.98
C ILE A 85 -21.31 5.44 -17.67
N ARG A 86 -21.42 6.54 -16.96
CA ARG A 86 -22.26 6.69 -15.79
C ARG A 86 -23.52 7.45 -16.17
N ASN A 87 -24.64 6.75 -16.15
CA ASN A 87 -25.93 7.35 -16.43
C ASN A 87 -26.48 8.04 -15.17
N LYS A 88 -27.08 9.21 -15.34
CA LYS A 88 -27.77 9.96 -14.30
C LYS A 88 -29.20 9.47 -14.17
N GLU A 89 -29.95 9.52 -15.25
CA GLU A 89 -31.32 9.02 -15.35
C GLU A 89 -31.58 8.39 -16.73
N GLY A 90 -32.59 7.53 -16.83
CA GLY A 90 -33.04 7.00 -18.12
C GLY A 90 -33.90 8.02 -18.86
N ALA A 91 -33.95 7.93 -20.19
CA ALA A 91 -34.93 8.61 -21.01
C ALA A 91 -36.14 7.71 -21.31
N ALA A 92 -37.33 8.26 -21.50
CA ALA A 92 -38.49 7.50 -21.83
C ALA A 92 -38.44 6.92 -23.27
N SER A 93 -37.68 7.57 -24.15
CA SER A 93 -37.43 7.12 -25.52
C SER A 93 -36.02 7.51 -25.97
N GLU A 94 -35.53 6.84 -27.03
CA GLU A 94 -34.23 7.17 -27.63
C GLU A 94 -34.16 8.61 -28.13
N LYS A 95 -35.30 9.13 -28.65
CA LYS A 95 -35.42 10.51 -29.15
C LYS A 95 -35.27 11.58 -28.05
N GLU A 96 -35.63 11.23 -26.83
CA GLU A 96 -35.57 12.12 -25.67
C GLU A 96 -34.24 12.04 -24.95
N PHE A 97 -33.38 11.09 -25.33
CA PHE A 97 -32.07 10.95 -24.73
C PHE A 97 -31.15 12.08 -25.15
N THR A 98 -30.56 12.74 -24.16
CA THR A 98 -29.53 13.77 -24.38
C THR A 98 -28.36 13.50 -23.46
N ILE A 99 -27.15 13.77 -23.94
CA ILE A 99 -25.92 13.60 -23.16
C ILE A 99 -26.00 14.43 -21.86
N ALA A 100 -26.40 15.69 -21.98
CA ALA A 100 -26.45 16.62 -20.86
C ALA A 100 -27.43 16.20 -19.75
N LYS A 101 -28.53 15.56 -20.10
CA LYS A 101 -29.58 15.16 -19.15
C LYS A 101 -29.32 13.77 -18.57
N ASN A 102 -28.88 12.84 -19.42
CA ASN A 102 -28.88 11.43 -19.09
C ASN A 102 -27.51 10.85 -18.72
N ILE A 103 -26.40 11.54 -19.06
CA ILE A 103 -25.05 11.11 -18.72
C ILE A 103 -24.49 11.99 -17.59
N ASP A 104 -24.05 11.32 -16.50
CA ASP A 104 -23.38 11.97 -15.36
C ASP A 104 -21.84 12.02 -15.53
N GLY A 105 -21.28 11.19 -16.41
CA GLY A 105 -19.86 11.15 -16.69
C GLY A 105 -19.33 9.78 -17.04
N PHE A 106 -18.03 9.62 -16.83
CA PHE A 106 -17.30 8.40 -17.14
C PHE A 106 -16.63 7.82 -15.91
N ARG A 107 -16.37 6.52 -15.94
CA ARG A 107 -15.60 5.84 -14.89
C ARG A 107 -14.64 4.83 -15.49
N LEU A 108 -13.47 4.74 -14.91
CA LEU A 108 -12.56 3.64 -15.20
C LEU A 108 -13.16 2.34 -14.69
N ARG A 109 -13.10 1.29 -15.50
CA ARG A 109 -13.34 -0.10 -15.13
C ARG A 109 -12.04 -0.86 -15.28
N ALA A 110 -11.63 -1.54 -14.23
CA ALA A 110 -10.51 -2.47 -14.26
C ALA A 110 -10.99 -3.82 -13.72
N ARG A 111 -10.66 -4.89 -14.44
CA ARG A 111 -10.99 -6.26 -14.04
C ARG A 111 -9.72 -7.09 -14.08
N GLY A 112 -9.32 -7.63 -12.93
CA GLY A 112 -8.15 -8.50 -12.81
C GLY A 112 -8.21 -9.71 -13.73
N THR A 113 -7.06 -10.08 -14.27
CA THR A 113 -6.85 -11.25 -15.15
C THR A 113 -5.61 -12.00 -14.73
N GLY A 114 -5.48 -13.27 -15.13
CA GLY A 114 -4.32 -14.11 -14.81
C GLY A 114 -4.07 -14.16 -13.32
N GLU A 115 -2.90 -13.71 -12.88
CA GLU A 115 -2.47 -13.68 -11.47
C GLU A 115 -3.40 -12.84 -10.59
N PHE A 116 -3.98 -11.77 -11.14
CA PHE A 116 -4.96 -10.93 -10.44
C PHE A 116 -6.41 -11.38 -10.62
N SER A 117 -6.64 -12.58 -11.15
CA SER A 117 -7.99 -13.14 -11.15
C SER A 117 -8.43 -13.50 -9.72
N ALA A 118 -9.75 -13.39 -9.45
CA ALA A 118 -10.28 -13.75 -8.14
C ALA A 118 -9.93 -15.19 -7.74
N LYS A 119 -9.86 -16.12 -8.72
CA LYS A 119 -9.50 -17.51 -8.48
C LYS A 119 -8.05 -17.63 -7.98
N THR A 120 -7.11 -17.01 -8.65
CA THR A 120 -5.67 -17.06 -8.28
C THR A 120 -5.42 -16.38 -6.94
N ILE A 121 -5.96 -15.17 -6.76
CA ILE A 121 -5.83 -14.44 -5.49
C ILE A 121 -6.39 -15.24 -4.31
N ASN A 122 -7.54 -15.93 -4.46
CA ASN A 122 -8.11 -16.73 -3.39
C ASN A 122 -7.28 -17.97 -3.04
N LEU A 123 -6.49 -18.50 -3.97
CA LEU A 123 -5.58 -19.62 -3.71
C LEU A 123 -4.33 -19.18 -2.93
N GLU A 124 -3.84 -17.98 -3.17
CA GLU A 124 -2.57 -17.48 -2.62
C GLU A 124 -2.75 -16.63 -1.36
N ALA A 125 -3.90 -15.98 -1.21
CA ALA A 125 -4.15 -15.06 -0.11
C ALA A 125 -4.26 -15.77 1.23
N THR A 126 -3.40 -15.39 2.17
CA THR A 126 -3.51 -15.79 3.57
C THR A 126 -3.98 -14.62 4.43
N LEU A 127 -4.92 -14.88 5.34
CA LEU A 127 -5.54 -13.86 6.19
C LEU A 127 -5.09 -14.00 7.64
N LYS A 128 -4.83 -12.87 8.32
CA LYS A 128 -4.60 -12.80 9.76
C LYS A 128 -5.35 -11.63 10.38
N LYS A 129 -5.98 -11.86 11.53
CA LYS A 129 -6.67 -10.79 12.26
C LYS A 129 -5.64 -9.81 12.81
N ALA A 130 -5.84 -8.50 12.59
CA ALA A 130 -4.89 -7.46 13.00
C ALA A 130 -4.69 -7.41 14.52
N SER A 131 -5.73 -7.62 15.32
CA SER A 131 -5.65 -7.68 16.80
C SER A 131 -4.72 -8.78 17.31
N ALA A 132 -4.53 -9.88 16.56
CA ALA A 132 -3.61 -10.95 16.93
C ALA A 132 -2.12 -10.56 16.80
N LEU A 133 -1.81 -9.42 16.16
CA LEU A 133 -0.45 -8.89 16.03
C LEU A 133 -0.14 -7.81 17.08
N LEU A 134 -1.19 -7.13 17.57
CA LEU A 134 -1.06 -6.03 18.52
C LEU A 134 -1.13 -6.50 19.98
N GLY A 135 -1.21 -7.82 20.22
CA GLY A 135 -1.55 -8.36 21.54
C GLY A 135 -2.98 -7.94 21.90
N ASP A 136 -3.86 -8.87 22.08
CA ASP A 136 -5.20 -8.57 22.58
C ASP A 136 -5.03 -7.78 23.88
N GLY A 137 -5.49 -6.52 23.90
CA GLY A 137 -5.49 -5.69 25.10
C GLY A 137 -6.55 -6.18 26.10
N THR A 138 -6.62 -7.47 26.31
CA THR A 138 -7.29 -8.07 27.45
C THR A 138 -6.36 -7.88 28.63
N THR A 139 -6.73 -7.01 29.53
CA THR A 139 -6.17 -6.86 30.86
C THR A 139 -5.78 -8.22 31.44
N PRO A 140 -4.51 -8.39 31.89
CA PRO A 140 -4.19 -9.58 32.66
C PRO A 140 -5.06 -9.59 33.91
N ASP A 141 -5.82 -10.65 34.07
CA ASP A 141 -6.48 -11.01 35.31
C ASP A 141 -5.39 -11.10 36.40
N THR A 142 -5.39 -10.09 37.27
CA THR A 142 -4.47 -10.02 38.37
C THR A 142 -4.97 -10.97 39.47
N THR A 143 -4.58 -12.24 39.35
CA THR A 143 -4.50 -13.09 40.54
C THR A 143 -3.14 -12.89 41.20
N PRO A 144 -3.06 -12.44 42.43
CA PRO A 144 -1.78 -12.29 43.14
C PRO A 144 -1.29 -13.68 43.55
N ASP A 145 -0.23 -14.15 42.97
CA ASP A 145 0.53 -15.29 43.46
C ASP A 145 1.47 -14.78 44.55
N THR A 146 1.10 -15.14 45.78
CA THR A 146 1.84 -14.89 47.02
C THR A 146 2.85 -15.99 47.22
N THR A 147 4.11 -15.76 46.90
CA THR A 147 5.21 -16.50 47.54
C THR A 147 6.39 -15.57 47.82
N PRO A 148 6.91 -15.57 49.07
CA PRO A 148 7.96 -14.64 49.47
C PRO A 148 9.34 -15.20 49.07
N ASP A 149 10.13 -14.39 48.41
CA ASP A 149 11.55 -14.68 48.25
C ASP A 149 12.35 -13.83 49.21
N THR A 150 13.10 -14.55 50.06
CA THR A 150 14.11 -14.07 50.99
C THR A 150 15.49 -14.14 50.38
N GLY A 151 16.26 -13.06 50.53
CA GLY A 151 17.72 -13.12 50.50
C GLY A 151 18.40 -12.17 49.56
N LYS A 152 18.86 -10.98 50.03
CA LYS A 152 20.24 -10.68 50.42
C LYS A 152 21.30 -10.87 49.32
N ASP A 153 22.19 -10.01 49.01
CA ASP A 153 22.98 -8.99 49.72
C ASP A 153 24.00 -8.32 48.76
N THR A 154 24.27 -7.06 49.00
CA THR A 154 25.54 -6.31 48.96
C THR A 154 26.47 -6.25 47.74
N GLY A 155 26.96 -5.03 47.48
CA GLY A 155 28.29 -4.64 47.05
C GLY A 155 28.30 -3.79 45.81
N LYS A 156 28.22 -2.45 45.82
CA LYS A 156 29.27 -1.46 46.12
C LYS A 156 30.45 -1.53 45.12
N ASP A 157 30.63 -0.52 44.37
CA ASP A 157 31.65 0.53 44.26
C ASP A 157 31.86 1.06 42.84
N THR A 158 31.74 2.37 42.72
CA THR A 158 32.31 3.30 41.75
C THR A 158 33.78 3.53 42.14
N PRO A 159 34.70 4.25 41.47
CA PRO A 159 34.56 5.15 40.30
C PRO A 159 35.82 5.20 39.37
N GLY A 160 35.77 6.09 38.34
CA GLY A 160 36.90 6.97 38.02
C GLY A 160 37.65 6.79 36.74
N GLY A 161 37.90 7.96 36.09
CA GLY A 161 39.04 8.26 35.26
C GLY A 161 38.73 8.38 33.77
N ASP A 162 38.43 9.49 33.19
CA ASP A 162 39.18 10.73 32.84
C ASP A 162 40.40 10.50 31.94
N ASN A 163 40.43 11.24 30.90
CA ASN A 163 41.51 11.91 30.16
C ASN A 163 41.46 11.73 28.65
N THR A 164 41.16 12.82 27.92
CA THR A 164 42.03 13.72 27.15
C THR A 164 43.03 13.00 26.24
N ASP A 165 43.26 13.35 24.97
CA ASP A 165 43.61 14.65 24.39
C ASP A 165 43.91 14.50 22.89
N GLN A 166 43.71 15.58 22.12
CA GLN A 166 44.50 16.15 21.02
C GLN A 166 44.85 15.25 19.82
N GLY A 167 44.72 15.66 18.59
CA GLY A 167 45.03 16.89 17.92
C GLY A 167 45.64 16.59 16.56
N GLY A 168 45.58 17.53 15.63
CA GLY A 168 46.46 17.65 14.46
C GLY A 168 45.78 17.39 13.11
N SER A 169 45.30 18.36 12.36
CA SER A 169 45.99 19.42 11.60
C SER A 169 46.68 18.96 10.31
N GLY A 170 46.28 19.64 9.25
CA GLY A 170 47.12 19.90 8.08
C GLY A 170 46.76 19.08 6.83
N THR A 171 46.66 19.53 5.66
CA THR A 171 46.85 20.76 4.92
C THR A 171 46.56 20.46 3.45
N THR A 172 45.86 21.36 2.79
CA THR A 172 46.01 21.90 1.43
C THR A 172 46.70 21.08 0.34
N GLY A 173 46.10 21.15 -0.85
CA GLY A 173 46.71 20.85 -2.14
C GLY A 173 45.83 21.18 -3.30
N GLU A 174 45.99 22.41 -3.81
CA GLU A 174 45.46 22.95 -5.06
C GLU A 174 46.11 22.25 -6.28
N GLY A 175 45.46 22.46 -7.42
CA GLY A 175 46.02 22.37 -8.76
C GLY A 175 45.05 21.61 -9.68
N GLY A 176 44.34 22.13 -10.64
CA GLY A 176 44.72 23.11 -11.66
C GLY A 176 44.82 22.38 -12.98
N GLY A 177 44.12 22.86 -14.00
CA GLY A 177 44.51 22.63 -15.38
C GLY A 177 43.43 21.97 -16.28
N ASP A 178 42.65 22.73 -16.94
CA ASP A 178 42.56 23.06 -18.36
C ASP A 178 42.64 21.91 -19.39
N GLY A 179 41.76 22.04 -20.41
CA GLY A 179 42.04 21.65 -21.77
C GLY A 179 40.85 20.95 -22.49
N LEU A 180 40.01 21.72 -23.11
CA LEU A 180 39.72 21.83 -24.56
C LEU A 180 39.99 20.55 -25.41
N GLU A 181 38.95 19.95 -25.98
CA GLU A 181 38.53 19.94 -27.41
C GLU A 181 37.17 19.23 -27.52
#